data_8238279272306dea6275ba7ddc8ee035
#
_entry.id   8238279272306dea6275ba7ddc8ee035
#
_cell.length_a   1.000
_cell.length_b   1.000
_cell.length_c   1.000
_cell.angle_alpha   90.00
_cell.angle_beta   90.00
_cell.angle_gamma   90.00
#
_symmetry.space_group_name_H-M   'P 1'
#
loop_
_entity.id
_entity.type
_entity.pdbx_description
1 polymer ?
#
loop_
_entity_poly.entity_id
_entity_poly.type
_entity_poly.pdbx_seq_one_letter_code
_entity_poly.pdbx_strand_id
1 'polypeptide(L)'
;TNVSLRGGGERIKYYSSLGYMKQNGVSDKYSYEQVNMILNTDAMLLSDKSLKFTFNLNGNTSNNNKPADGEGVFNNAMYGDWMPKRPAAWSTGLPRKGSVEAQLNNGFNNTESYRFQMNAALKWSVPWVEGLSAQASLNFTTSYYHQRHFNHDQEGVYDNPYATAVSSYNPENANLYEKWNKYKLLTGIFQIDYTRSFGKHNLSAMVNYQSQVRKSNWTDAKKKGYPTTLAPQLDL
;
A
#
# COMPACT_ATOMS: atom_id res chain seq x y z
N THR A 1 -2.37 7.97 -15.52
CA THR A 1 -2.22 9.43 -15.71
C THR A 1 -1.22 9.95 -14.71
N ASN A 2 -0.32 10.84 -15.14
CA ASN A 2 0.66 11.50 -14.29
C ASN A 2 0.75 12.98 -14.66
N VAL A 3 0.77 13.85 -13.65
CA VAL A 3 0.99 15.29 -13.79
C VAL A 3 2.19 15.68 -12.95
N SER A 4 3.13 16.44 -13.50
CA SER A 4 4.28 16.92 -12.76
C SER A 4 4.53 18.39 -13.02
N LEU A 5 5.03 19.06 -11.98
CA LEU A 5 5.43 20.45 -11.99
C LEU A 5 6.85 20.56 -11.43
N ARG A 6 7.69 21.27 -12.14
CA ARG A 6 9.06 21.60 -11.69
C ARG A 6 9.36 23.07 -11.93
N GLY A 7 10.10 23.64 -11.04
CA GLY A 7 10.51 25.04 -11.19
C GLY A 7 11.56 25.41 -10.16
N GLY A 8 11.94 26.68 -10.22
CA GLY A 8 12.86 27.24 -9.24
C GLY A 8 13.83 28.22 -9.87
N GLY A 9 14.68 28.76 -9.02
CA GLY A 9 15.75 29.68 -9.35
C GLY A 9 17.03 29.29 -8.62
N GLU A 10 17.91 30.25 -8.42
CA GLU A 10 19.19 30.00 -7.74
C GLU A 10 19.06 29.59 -6.26
N ARG A 11 18.00 30.04 -5.58
CA ARG A 11 17.84 29.82 -4.15
C ARG A 11 16.84 28.71 -3.82
N ILE A 12 15.83 28.50 -4.66
CA ILE A 12 14.78 27.51 -4.42
C ILE A 12 14.60 26.69 -5.67
N LYS A 13 14.55 25.37 -5.51
CA LYS A 13 14.18 24.41 -6.57
C LYS A 13 13.10 23.50 -6.02
N TYR A 14 12.09 23.21 -6.83
CA TYR A 14 11.03 22.30 -6.43
C TYR A 14 10.63 21.40 -7.58
N TYR A 15 10.16 20.24 -7.20
CA TYR A 15 9.53 19.26 -8.08
C TYR A 15 8.33 18.67 -7.34
N SER A 16 7.18 18.62 -8.01
CA SER A 16 6.01 17.90 -7.53
C SER A 16 5.43 17.01 -8.62
N SER A 17 4.89 15.86 -8.24
CA SER A 17 4.24 14.94 -9.17
C SER A 17 3.08 14.26 -8.47
N LEU A 18 1.97 14.11 -9.19
CA LEU A 18 0.79 13.35 -8.79
C LEU A 18 0.47 12.34 -9.90
N GLY A 19 0.48 11.07 -9.54
CA GLY A 19 0.16 9.97 -10.44
C GLY A 19 -1.08 9.23 -9.99
N TYR A 20 -1.95 8.87 -10.93
CA TYR A 20 -3.09 7.99 -10.71
C TYR A 20 -3.03 6.81 -11.66
N MET A 21 -3.24 5.62 -11.12
CA MET A 21 -3.34 4.37 -11.86
C MET A 21 -4.60 3.65 -11.43
N LYS A 22 -5.35 3.16 -12.40
CA LYS A 22 -6.45 2.22 -12.20
C LYS A 22 -6.26 1.05 -13.14
N GLN A 23 -6.37 -0.15 -12.59
CA GLN A 23 -6.27 -1.41 -13.33
C GLN A 23 -7.46 -2.27 -12.95
N ASN A 24 -8.21 -2.73 -13.94
CA ASN A 24 -9.24 -3.74 -13.76
C ASN A 24 -8.67 -5.10 -14.15
N GLY A 25 -9.10 -6.14 -13.45
CA GLY A 25 -8.76 -7.52 -13.79
C GLY A 25 -9.61 -8.07 -14.94
N VAL A 26 -9.44 -9.35 -15.21
CA VAL A 26 -10.24 -10.09 -16.21
C VAL A 26 -11.73 -10.13 -15.83
N SER A 27 -12.04 -10.11 -14.55
CA SER A 27 -13.39 -9.96 -14.01
C SER A 27 -13.54 -8.59 -13.34
N ASP A 28 -14.74 -8.02 -13.39
CA ASP A 28 -15.14 -6.78 -12.72
C ASP A 28 -14.95 -6.79 -11.20
N LYS A 29 -14.86 -8.00 -10.61
CA LYS A 29 -14.58 -8.20 -9.18
C LYS A 29 -13.13 -7.88 -8.78
N TYR A 30 -12.22 -7.77 -9.74
CA TYR A 30 -10.83 -7.41 -9.49
C TYR A 30 -10.57 -5.98 -9.92
N SER A 31 -10.15 -5.15 -9.00
CA SER A 31 -9.70 -3.80 -9.31
C SER A 31 -8.54 -3.39 -8.42
N TYR A 32 -7.63 -2.62 -8.98
CA TYR A 32 -6.53 -2.00 -8.28
C TYR A 32 -6.47 -0.52 -8.63
N GLU A 33 -6.49 0.32 -7.62
CA GLU A 33 -6.34 1.77 -7.76
C GLU A 33 -5.16 2.24 -6.93
N GLN A 34 -4.38 3.17 -7.49
CA GLN A 34 -3.20 3.71 -6.81
C GLN A 34 -3.05 5.21 -7.11
N VAL A 35 -2.75 5.97 -6.07
CA VAL A 35 -2.32 7.36 -6.16
C VAL A 35 -0.90 7.47 -5.64
N ASN A 36 -0.02 8.09 -6.42
CA ASN A 36 1.36 8.38 -6.04
C ASN A 36 1.55 9.88 -5.97
N MET A 37 2.23 10.36 -4.94
CA MET A 37 2.56 11.76 -4.74
C MET A 37 4.04 11.92 -4.44
N ILE A 38 4.70 12.85 -5.11
CA ILE A 38 6.09 13.22 -4.88
C ILE A 38 6.16 14.73 -4.70
N LEU A 39 6.87 15.17 -3.67
CA LEU A 39 7.22 16.58 -3.47
C LEU A 39 8.66 16.65 -3.01
N ASN A 40 9.50 17.33 -3.79
CA ASN A 40 10.89 17.56 -3.48
C ASN A 40 11.16 19.07 -3.53
N THR A 41 11.85 19.58 -2.53
CA THR A 41 12.21 21.00 -2.43
C THR A 41 13.62 21.13 -1.87
N ASP A 42 14.43 21.92 -2.55
CA ASP A 42 15.74 22.38 -2.08
C ASP A 42 15.71 23.91 -1.94
N ALA A 43 16.12 24.42 -0.82
CA ALA A 43 16.17 25.87 -0.57
C ALA A 43 17.49 26.28 0.10
N MET A 44 18.14 27.33 -0.43
CA MET A 44 19.27 28.00 0.19
C MET A 44 18.73 29.10 1.09
N LEU A 45 18.84 28.91 2.41
CA LEU A 45 18.19 29.80 3.39
C LEU A 45 18.97 31.10 3.66
N LEU A 46 20.32 31.07 3.54
CA LEU A 46 21.17 32.24 3.77
C LEU A 46 21.62 32.86 2.44
N SER A 47 22.00 34.14 2.51
CA SER A 47 22.45 34.89 1.33
C SER A 47 23.75 34.36 0.72
N ASP A 48 24.63 33.83 1.56
CA ASP A 48 25.90 33.18 1.17
C ASP A 48 25.74 31.73 0.73
N LYS A 49 24.50 31.24 0.67
CA LYS A 49 24.13 29.83 0.29
C LYS A 49 24.76 28.78 1.21
N SER A 50 25.27 29.14 2.37
CA SER A 50 25.93 28.22 3.31
C SER A 50 24.95 27.24 3.98
N LEU A 51 23.66 27.61 4.14
CA LEU A 51 22.63 26.78 4.76
C LEU A 51 21.63 26.30 3.72
N LYS A 52 21.62 24.99 3.49
CA LYS A 52 20.69 24.31 2.59
C LYS A 52 19.62 23.57 3.37
N PHE A 53 18.36 23.83 3.06
CA PHE A 53 17.22 23.01 3.46
C PHE A 53 16.79 22.10 2.33
N THR A 54 16.58 20.81 2.63
CA THR A 54 16.04 19.81 1.70
C THR A 54 14.82 19.21 2.32
N PHE A 55 13.73 19.15 1.56
CA PHE A 55 12.51 18.45 1.95
C PHE A 55 12.07 17.51 0.83
N ASN A 56 11.85 16.25 1.18
CA ASN A 56 11.34 15.24 0.26
C ASN A 56 10.13 14.55 0.88
N LEU A 57 9.06 14.42 0.12
CA LEU A 57 7.87 13.67 0.46
C LEU A 57 7.55 12.69 -0.66
N ASN A 58 7.44 11.40 -0.33
CA ASN A 58 6.90 10.38 -1.19
C ASN A 58 5.66 9.78 -0.54
N GLY A 59 4.55 9.84 -1.21
CA GLY A 59 3.27 9.30 -0.79
C GLY A 59 2.74 8.27 -1.78
N ASN A 60 2.16 7.21 -1.23
CA ASN A 60 1.46 6.20 -2.01
C ASN A 60 0.20 5.79 -1.26
N THR A 61 -0.94 5.77 -1.95
CA THR A 61 -2.17 5.15 -1.47
C THR A 61 -2.64 4.12 -2.49
N SER A 62 -3.15 2.99 -2.03
CA SER A 62 -3.71 1.97 -2.91
C SER A 62 -4.96 1.33 -2.34
N ASN A 63 -5.87 0.97 -3.22
CA ASN A 63 -7.06 0.19 -2.95
C ASN A 63 -7.06 -1.02 -3.89
N ASN A 64 -7.16 -2.21 -3.31
CA ASN A 64 -7.18 -3.48 -4.04
C ASN A 64 -8.44 -4.24 -3.66
N ASN A 65 -9.31 -4.49 -4.62
CA ASN A 65 -10.54 -5.25 -4.46
C ASN A 65 -10.42 -6.57 -5.21
N LYS A 66 -10.79 -7.65 -4.56
CA LYS A 66 -10.82 -8.97 -5.14
C LYS A 66 -11.90 -9.85 -4.48
N PRO A 67 -12.33 -10.95 -5.10
CA PRO A 67 -13.19 -11.94 -4.46
C PRO A 67 -12.58 -12.49 -3.17
N ALA A 68 -13.40 -13.07 -2.31
CA ALA A 68 -12.93 -13.65 -1.04
C ALA A 68 -11.81 -14.68 -1.25
N ASP A 69 -11.96 -15.57 -2.24
CA ASP A 69 -10.96 -16.55 -2.64
C ASP A 69 -10.35 -16.18 -4.01
N GLY A 70 -9.71 -15.02 -4.09
CA GLY A 70 -9.17 -14.51 -5.34
C GLY A 70 -8.09 -15.40 -5.99
N GLU A 71 -7.30 -16.12 -5.19
CA GLU A 71 -6.29 -17.05 -5.69
C GLU A 71 -6.93 -18.35 -6.17
N GLY A 72 -7.91 -18.88 -5.43
CA GLY A 72 -8.63 -20.08 -5.79
C GLY A 72 -9.40 -19.92 -7.09
N VAL A 73 -10.07 -18.78 -7.29
CA VAL A 73 -10.76 -18.46 -8.55
C VAL A 73 -9.79 -18.49 -9.73
N PHE A 74 -8.65 -17.82 -9.59
CA PHE A 74 -7.64 -17.75 -10.64
C PHE A 74 -7.05 -19.13 -10.95
N ASN A 75 -6.69 -19.89 -9.93
CA ASN A 75 -6.15 -21.23 -10.08
C ASN A 75 -7.16 -22.16 -10.75
N ASN A 76 -8.42 -22.15 -10.35
CA ASN A 76 -9.46 -22.97 -10.96
C ASN A 76 -9.76 -22.58 -12.42
N ALA A 77 -9.59 -21.30 -12.76
CA ALA A 77 -9.72 -20.85 -14.15
C ALA A 77 -8.52 -21.24 -15.03
N MET A 78 -7.31 -21.27 -14.45
CA MET A 78 -6.06 -21.53 -15.18
C MET A 78 -5.69 -23.02 -15.26
N TYR A 79 -5.85 -23.76 -14.15
CA TYR A 79 -5.43 -25.17 -14.08
C TYR A 79 -6.50 -26.16 -14.52
N GLY A 80 -7.60 -25.68 -15.07
CA GLY A 80 -8.68 -26.52 -15.56
C GLY A 80 -8.43 -27.28 -16.86
N ASP A 81 -7.19 -27.38 -17.37
CA ASP A 81 -6.89 -27.97 -18.67
C ASP A 81 -7.12 -29.49 -18.75
N TRP A 82 -7.11 -30.18 -17.62
CA TRP A 82 -7.37 -31.62 -17.56
C TRP A 82 -8.70 -32.01 -16.90
N MET A 83 -9.45 -31.02 -16.41
CA MET A 83 -10.85 -31.17 -16.01
C MET A 83 -11.73 -30.25 -16.85
N PRO A 84 -12.85 -30.76 -17.41
CA PRO A 84 -13.76 -29.89 -18.14
C PRO A 84 -14.18 -28.71 -17.22
N LYS A 85 -14.06 -27.48 -17.73
CA LYS A 85 -14.48 -26.30 -17.02
C LYS A 85 -15.91 -26.47 -16.52
N ARG A 86 -16.12 -26.34 -15.24
CA ARG A 86 -17.46 -26.47 -14.66
C ARG A 86 -18.32 -25.31 -15.16
N PRO A 87 -19.41 -25.53 -15.88
CA PRO A 87 -20.29 -24.45 -16.28
C PRO A 87 -20.90 -23.77 -15.05
N ALA A 88 -21.31 -22.53 -15.21
CA ALA A 88 -21.92 -21.72 -14.13
C ALA A 88 -23.23 -22.35 -13.61
N ALA A 89 -23.97 -23.03 -14.47
CA ALA A 89 -25.20 -23.69 -14.12
C ALA A 89 -25.24 -25.14 -14.65
N TRP A 90 -26.06 -25.95 -14.02
CA TRP A 90 -26.44 -27.28 -14.51
C TRP A 90 -27.39 -27.19 -15.72
N SER A 91 -27.59 -28.28 -16.41
CA SER A 91 -28.60 -28.40 -17.50
C SER A 91 -30.03 -28.08 -17.03
N THR A 92 -30.29 -28.16 -15.75
CA THR A 92 -31.54 -27.76 -15.08
C THR A 92 -31.70 -26.26 -14.91
N GLY A 93 -30.66 -25.44 -15.24
CA GLY A 93 -30.63 -24.00 -15.01
C GLY A 93 -30.24 -23.60 -13.57
N LEU A 94 -30.06 -24.54 -12.66
CA LEU A 94 -29.65 -24.23 -11.28
C LEU A 94 -28.16 -23.86 -11.20
N PRO A 95 -27.77 -22.85 -10.37
CA PRO A 95 -26.39 -22.47 -10.20
C PRO A 95 -25.56 -23.64 -9.65
N ARG A 96 -24.34 -23.77 -10.16
CA ARG A 96 -23.42 -24.83 -9.78
C ARG A 96 -22.37 -24.34 -8.81
N LYS A 97 -22.35 -24.92 -7.60
CA LYS A 97 -21.26 -24.69 -6.63
C LYS A 97 -19.92 -25.15 -7.21
N GLY A 98 -18.84 -24.42 -6.85
CA GLY A 98 -17.50 -24.70 -7.35
C GLY A 98 -17.26 -24.24 -8.79
N SER A 99 -18.24 -23.60 -9.45
CA SER A 99 -17.99 -22.88 -10.68
C SER A 99 -17.20 -21.61 -10.42
N VAL A 100 -16.49 -21.09 -11.43
CA VAL A 100 -15.77 -19.83 -11.33
C VAL A 100 -16.69 -18.67 -10.92
N GLU A 101 -17.89 -18.64 -11.47
CA GLU A 101 -18.89 -17.61 -11.16
C GLU A 101 -19.36 -17.66 -9.70
N ALA A 102 -19.63 -18.86 -9.17
CA ALA A 102 -20.00 -19.02 -7.76
C ALA A 102 -18.87 -18.60 -6.82
N GLN A 103 -17.61 -18.88 -7.18
CA GLN A 103 -16.45 -18.45 -6.42
C GLN A 103 -16.21 -16.93 -6.47
N LEU A 104 -16.48 -16.30 -7.62
CA LEU A 104 -16.40 -14.85 -7.77
C LEU A 104 -17.40 -14.09 -6.87
N ASN A 105 -18.51 -14.75 -6.52
CA ASN A 105 -19.61 -14.16 -5.76
C ASN A 105 -19.69 -14.58 -4.29
N ASN A 106 -18.72 -15.34 -3.77
CA ASN A 106 -18.75 -15.83 -2.38
C ASN A 106 -18.20 -14.83 -1.34
N GLY A 107 -18.08 -13.58 -1.70
CA GLY A 107 -17.61 -12.53 -0.80
C GLY A 107 -16.54 -11.65 -1.44
N PHE A 108 -15.82 -10.93 -0.59
CA PHE A 108 -14.79 -9.99 -1.03
C PHE A 108 -13.56 -10.00 -0.11
N ASN A 109 -12.43 -9.57 -0.65
CA ASN A 109 -11.22 -9.28 0.08
C ASN A 109 -10.67 -7.93 -0.39
N ASN A 110 -11.02 -6.88 0.33
CA ASN A 110 -10.64 -5.52 0.04
C ASN A 110 -9.47 -5.10 0.92
N THR A 111 -8.48 -4.47 0.31
CA THR A 111 -7.29 -4.00 1.01
C THR A 111 -7.04 -2.54 0.67
N GLU A 112 -7.02 -1.70 1.68
CA GLU A 112 -6.63 -0.30 1.61
C GLU A 112 -5.26 -0.13 2.26
N SER A 113 -4.36 0.57 1.61
CA SER A 113 -3.08 0.90 2.20
C SER A 113 -2.61 2.29 1.82
N TYR A 114 -1.87 2.92 2.72
CA TYR A 114 -1.09 4.10 2.38
C TYR A 114 0.29 4.03 3.02
N ARG A 115 1.25 4.66 2.37
CA ARG A 115 2.60 4.83 2.86
C ARG A 115 3.10 6.22 2.52
N PHE A 116 3.58 6.93 3.53
CA PHE A 116 4.23 8.23 3.38
C PHE A 116 5.63 8.17 3.97
N GLN A 117 6.57 8.71 3.22
CA GLN A 117 7.97 8.85 3.61
C GLN A 117 8.34 10.31 3.46
N MET A 118 8.75 10.95 4.54
CA MET A 118 9.17 12.33 4.60
C MET A 118 10.62 12.38 5.06
N ASN A 119 11.40 13.24 4.41
CA ASN A 119 12.75 13.59 4.81
C ASN A 119 12.85 15.10 4.88
N ALA A 120 13.30 15.63 5.99
CA ALA A 120 13.66 17.03 6.15
C ALA A 120 15.11 17.10 6.62
N ALA A 121 15.95 17.84 5.91
CA ALA A 121 17.36 17.97 6.23
C ALA A 121 17.81 19.43 6.16
N LEU A 122 18.64 19.82 7.12
CA LEU A 122 19.38 21.07 7.14
C LEU A 122 20.87 20.74 7.03
N LYS A 123 21.53 21.22 6.01
CA LYS A 123 22.99 21.12 5.83
C LYS A 123 23.59 22.51 5.88
N TRP A 124 24.52 22.70 6.79
CA TRP A 124 25.26 23.93 6.95
C TRP A 124 26.72 23.71 6.58
N SER A 125 27.18 24.40 5.54
CA SER A 125 28.60 24.50 5.19
C SER A 125 29.19 25.67 5.94
N VAL A 126 30.10 25.41 6.87
CA VAL A 126 30.64 26.45 7.79
C VAL A 126 31.52 27.42 7.00
N PRO A 127 31.12 28.72 6.84
CA PRO A 127 31.80 29.60 5.90
C PRO A 127 33.26 29.95 6.29
N TRP A 128 33.57 29.92 7.60
CA TRP A 128 34.89 30.27 8.09
C TRP A 128 35.81 29.08 8.32
N VAL A 129 35.35 27.84 8.10
CA VAL A 129 36.16 26.63 8.19
C VAL A 129 36.05 25.87 6.91
N GLU A 130 37.03 26.03 6.02
CA GLU A 130 37.04 25.38 4.72
C GLU A 130 36.94 23.86 4.87
N GLY A 131 35.96 23.25 4.17
CA GLY A 131 35.74 21.82 4.15
C GLY A 131 34.91 21.26 5.30
N LEU A 132 34.47 22.09 6.28
CA LEU A 132 33.62 21.67 7.38
C LEU A 132 32.13 21.86 7.02
N SER A 133 31.33 20.80 7.21
CA SER A 133 29.87 20.89 7.14
C SER A 133 29.22 20.09 8.26
N ALA A 134 28.04 20.55 8.69
CA ALA A 134 27.17 19.85 9.64
C ALA A 134 25.79 19.65 9.01
N GLN A 135 25.20 18.50 9.24
CA GLN A 135 23.87 18.15 8.75
C GLN A 135 23.02 17.58 9.87
N ALA A 136 21.79 18.05 9.97
CA ALA A 136 20.75 17.44 10.78
C ALA A 136 19.61 17.02 9.87
N SER A 137 19.12 15.78 10.00
CA SER A 137 17.99 15.30 9.22
C SER A 137 17.01 14.49 10.05
N LEU A 138 15.73 14.60 9.68
CA LEU A 138 14.63 13.83 10.22
C LEU A 138 13.97 13.07 9.09
N ASN A 139 13.94 11.73 9.23
CA ASN A 139 13.23 10.84 8.34
C ASN A 139 12.02 10.29 9.07
N PHE A 140 10.84 10.49 8.52
CA PHE A 140 9.60 9.94 9.05
C PHE A 140 8.93 9.04 8.00
N THR A 141 8.67 7.80 8.37
CA THR A 141 7.89 6.85 7.56
C THR A 141 6.65 6.45 8.34
N THR A 142 5.50 6.55 7.71
CA THR A 142 4.25 5.98 8.23
C THR A 142 3.59 5.13 7.16
N SER A 143 3.05 4.00 7.57
CA SER A 143 2.19 3.18 6.72
C SER A 143 0.98 2.70 7.51
N TYR A 144 -0.10 2.53 6.78
CA TYR A 144 -1.35 1.98 7.25
C TYR A 144 -1.80 0.91 6.26
N TYR A 145 -2.35 -0.15 6.80
CA TYR A 145 -2.91 -1.27 6.06
C TYR A 145 -4.21 -1.66 6.72
N HIS A 146 -5.28 -1.71 5.95
CA HIS A 146 -6.59 -2.18 6.37
C HIS A 146 -7.07 -3.22 5.38
N GLN A 147 -7.40 -4.40 5.87
CA GLN A 147 -7.97 -5.50 5.11
C GLN A 147 -9.35 -5.83 5.65
N ARG A 148 -10.32 -5.95 4.76
CA ARG A 148 -11.65 -6.46 5.02
C ARG A 148 -11.85 -7.70 4.17
N HIS A 149 -12.02 -8.83 4.81
CA HIS A 149 -12.25 -10.11 4.15
C HIS A 149 -13.57 -10.69 4.62
N PHE A 150 -14.57 -10.63 3.75
CA PHE A 150 -15.88 -11.24 3.97
C PHE A 150 -15.99 -12.48 3.10
N ASN A 151 -16.36 -13.61 3.73
CA ASN A 151 -16.55 -14.89 3.07
C ASN A 151 -17.87 -15.50 3.53
N HIS A 152 -18.61 -16.08 2.61
CA HIS A 152 -19.85 -16.81 2.86
C HIS A 152 -19.93 -18.05 1.98
N ASP A 153 -20.89 -18.94 2.25
CA ASP A 153 -21.12 -20.11 1.42
C ASP A 153 -21.52 -19.73 0.00
N GLN A 154 -21.06 -20.53 -0.93
CA GLN A 154 -21.52 -20.44 -2.31
C GLN A 154 -22.97 -20.95 -2.39
N GLU A 155 -23.85 -20.18 -2.99
CA GLU A 155 -25.18 -20.62 -3.34
C GLU A 155 -25.13 -21.56 -4.56
N GLY A 156 -25.95 -22.59 -4.57
CA GLY A 156 -26.03 -23.50 -5.68
C GLY A 156 -26.05 -24.98 -5.27
N VAL A 157 -25.83 -25.85 -6.23
CA VAL A 157 -25.86 -27.30 -6.06
C VAL A 157 -24.51 -27.90 -6.39
N TYR A 158 -23.96 -28.70 -5.46
CA TYR A 158 -22.77 -29.51 -5.72
C TYR A 158 -23.20 -30.86 -6.34
N ASP A 159 -22.47 -31.28 -7.36
CA ASP A 159 -22.42 -32.65 -7.90
C ASP A 159 -23.78 -33.41 -8.06
N ASN A 160 -24.90 -32.68 -8.05
CA ASN A 160 -26.23 -33.26 -8.28
C ASN A 160 -26.96 -32.50 -9.40
N PRO A 161 -26.81 -32.97 -10.66
CA PRO A 161 -27.45 -32.31 -11.80
C PRO A 161 -28.98 -32.48 -11.81
N TYR A 162 -29.53 -33.35 -10.97
CA TYR A 162 -30.98 -33.61 -10.85
C TYR A 162 -31.62 -32.91 -9.64
N ALA A 163 -30.85 -32.10 -8.88
CA ALA A 163 -31.42 -31.39 -7.76
C ALA A 163 -32.49 -30.38 -8.22
N THR A 164 -33.56 -30.29 -7.48
CA THR A 164 -34.69 -29.41 -7.72
C THR A 164 -34.63 -28.15 -6.82
N ALA A 165 -33.71 -28.11 -5.84
CA ALA A 165 -33.56 -27.03 -4.92
C ALA A 165 -32.08 -26.62 -4.77
N VAL A 166 -31.85 -25.33 -4.63
CA VAL A 166 -30.52 -24.72 -4.36
C VAL A 166 -30.32 -24.65 -2.86
N SER A 167 -29.12 -24.97 -2.37
CA SER A 167 -28.79 -24.70 -0.98
C SER A 167 -28.82 -23.19 -0.75
N SER A 168 -29.57 -22.77 0.25
CA SER A 168 -29.67 -21.37 0.65
C SER A 168 -28.37 -20.92 1.33
N TYR A 169 -28.23 -19.61 1.40
CA TYR A 169 -27.25 -18.94 2.23
C TYR A 169 -27.37 -19.40 3.70
N ASN A 170 -26.23 -19.81 4.30
CA ASN A 170 -26.17 -20.12 5.73
C ASN A 170 -25.46 -19.01 6.50
N PRO A 171 -26.16 -18.22 7.34
CA PRO A 171 -25.55 -17.16 8.11
C PRO A 171 -24.38 -17.62 9.00
N GLU A 172 -24.44 -18.85 9.56
CA GLU A 172 -23.41 -19.36 10.47
C GLU A 172 -22.04 -19.51 9.78
N ASN A 173 -22.03 -19.73 8.47
CA ASN A 173 -20.81 -19.89 7.68
C ASN A 173 -20.28 -18.55 7.19
N ALA A 174 -21.09 -17.49 7.21
CA ALA A 174 -20.66 -16.16 6.83
C ALA A 174 -19.80 -15.53 7.91
N ASN A 175 -18.64 -15.04 7.49
CA ASN A 175 -17.69 -14.41 8.40
C ASN A 175 -17.01 -13.20 7.79
N LEU A 176 -16.83 -12.18 8.60
CA LEU A 176 -16.02 -11.01 8.30
C LEU A 176 -14.76 -11.04 9.17
N TYR A 177 -13.63 -10.90 8.54
CA TYR A 177 -12.34 -10.68 9.16
C TYR A 177 -11.83 -9.29 8.76
N GLU A 178 -11.49 -8.48 9.74
CA GLU A 178 -10.87 -7.18 9.51
C GLU A 178 -9.53 -7.13 10.24
N LYS A 179 -8.54 -6.57 9.55
CA LYS A 179 -7.18 -6.40 10.08
C LYS A 179 -6.69 -4.99 9.81
N TRP A 180 -6.20 -4.35 10.85
CA TRP A 180 -5.55 -3.04 10.81
C TRP A 180 -4.09 -3.16 11.22
N ASN A 181 -3.21 -2.54 10.48
CA ASN A 181 -1.80 -2.43 10.83
C ASN A 181 -1.34 -0.98 10.63
N LYS A 182 -0.76 -0.39 11.65
CA LYS A 182 -0.21 0.97 11.62
C LYS A 182 1.24 0.92 12.03
N TYR A 183 2.10 1.38 11.13
CA TYR A 183 3.54 1.44 11.34
C TYR A 183 4.01 2.89 11.28
N LYS A 184 4.89 3.25 12.21
CA LYS A 184 5.58 4.55 12.25
C LYS A 184 7.04 4.35 12.56
N LEU A 185 7.89 5.04 11.83
CA LEU A 185 9.34 5.06 12.00
C LEU A 185 9.81 6.50 11.95
N LEU A 186 10.46 6.95 13.00
CA LEU A 186 11.13 8.24 13.06
C LEU A 186 12.62 8.00 13.25
N THR A 187 13.44 8.58 12.36
CA THR A 187 14.90 8.49 12.42
C THR A 187 15.48 9.90 12.41
N GLY A 188 16.19 10.25 13.45
CA GLY A 188 16.99 11.47 13.52
C GLY A 188 18.45 11.15 13.24
N ILE A 189 19.10 11.93 12.39
CA ILE A 189 20.50 11.79 12.01
C ILE A 189 21.17 13.15 12.20
N PHE A 190 22.32 13.14 12.89
CA PHE A 190 23.22 14.27 12.97
C PHE A 190 24.60 13.84 12.45
N GLN A 191 25.16 14.61 11.52
CA GLN A 191 26.41 14.30 10.86
C GLN A 191 27.30 15.54 10.76
N ILE A 192 28.59 15.35 10.99
CA ILE A 192 29.61 16.35 10.76
C ILE A 192 30.61 15.75 9.77
N ASP A 193 30.88 16.46 8.70
CA ASP A 193 31.84 16.10 7.67
C ASP A 193 32.93 17.17 7.61
N TYR A 194 34.18 16.70 7.51
CA TYR A 194 35.33 17.55 7.23
C TYR A 194 36.11 16.97 6.05
N THR A 195 36.30 17.74 5.00
CA THR A 195 37.06 17.34 3.82
C THR A 195 37.93 18.49 3.37
N ARG A 196 39.24 18.31 3.39
CA ARG A 196 40.18 19.36 3.00
C ARG A 196 41.43 18.78 2.34
N SER A 197 41.97 19.51 1.36
CA SER A 197 43.22 19.17 0.68
C SER A 197 44.34 20.09 1.17
N PHE A 198 45.45 19.51 1.57
CA PHE A 198 46.66 20.16 2.01
C PHE A 198 47.81 19.79 1.05
N GLY A 199 48.00 20.61 0.03
CA GLY A 199 48.96 20.29 -1.02
C GLY A 199 48.67 18.96 -1.74
N LYS A 200 49.52 17.93 -1.56
CA LYS A 200 49.31 16.60 -2.13
C LYS A 200 48.49 15.65 -1.24
N HIS A 201 48.07 16.07 -0.06
CA HIS A 201 47.37 15.25 0.92
C HIS A 201 45.90 15.65 0.96
N ASN A 202 45.01 14.67 0.86
CA ASN A 202 43.57 14.84 1.02
C ASN A 202 43.12 14.18 2.30
N LEU A 203 42.51 14.95 3.20
CA LEU A 203 41.93 14.48 4.45
C LEU A 203 40.41 14.49 4.35
N SER A 204 39.78 13.39 4.73
CA SER A 204 38.33 13.30 4.90
C SER A 204 38.01 12.58 6.22
N ALA A 205 37.15 13.20 7.03
CA ALA A 205 36.67 12.63 8.29
C ALA A 205 35.16 12.86 8.41
N MET A 206 34.45 11.91 9.00
CA MET A 206 33.02 11.98 9.23
C MET A 206 32.70 11.45 10.63
N VAL A 207 31.81 12.15 11.32
CA VAL A 207 31.14 11.69 12.55
C VAL A 207 29.64 11.68 12.31
N ASN A 208 29.00 10.55 12.62
CA ASN A 208 27.56 10.40 12.47
C ASN A 208 26.94 9.86 13.76
N TYR A 209 25.82 10.44 14.16
CA TYR A 209 24.95 9.96 15.23
C TYR A 209 23.55 9.74 14.69
N GLN A 210 22.99 8.55 14.93
CA GLN A 210 21.65 8.19 14.50
C GLN A 210 20.83 7.68 15.68
N SER A 211 19.59 8.16 15.78
CA SER A 211 18.59 7.66 16.72
C SER A 211 17.32 7.27 15.97
N GLN A 212 16.71 6.17 16.37
CA GLN A 212 15.55 5.61 15.68
C GLN A 212 14.47 5.18 16.66
N VAL A 213 13.23 5.59 16.40
CA VAL A 213 12.04 5.15 17.14
C VAL A 213 11.09 4.46 16.17
N ARG A 214 10.75 3.20 16.48
CA ARG A 214 9.80 2.39 15.72
C ARG A 214 8.58 2.10 16.58
N LYS A 215 7.39 2.29 15.98
CA LYS A 215 6.10 1.87 16.58
C LYS A 215 5.32 1.08 15.54
N SER A 216 4.83 -0.10 15.94
CA SER A 216 3.96 -0.92 15.11
C SER A 216 2.80 -1.39 15.97
N ASN A 217 1.59 -1.07 15.54
CA ASN A 217 0.35 -1.50 16.20
C ASN A 217 -0.47 -2.26 15.16
N TRP A 218 -0.98 -3.40 15.57
CA TRP A 218 -1.89 -4.18 14.75
C TRP A 218 -3.09 -4.62 15.59
N THR A 219 -4.22 -4.74 14.96
CA THR A 219 -5.46 -5.23 15.53
C THR A 219 -6.16 -6.04 14.47
N ASP A 220 -6.73 -7.16 14.86
CA ASP A 220 -7.61 -7.93 14.00
C ASP A 220 -8.87 -8.33 14.77
N ALA A 221 -9.97 -8.44 14.05
CA ALA A 221 -11.26 -8.83 14.58
C ALA A 221 -11.97 -9.74 13.58
N LYS A 222 -12.73 -10.70 14.12
CA LYS A 222 -13.52 -11.63 13.32
C LYS A 222 -14.91 -11.76 13.92
N LYS A 223 -15.94 -11.63 13.07
CA LYS A 223 -17.34 -11.88 13.42
C LYS A 223 -17.92 -12.93 12.48
N LYS A 224 -18.74 -13.81 13.00
CA LYS A 224 -19.51 -14.82 12.25
C LYS A 224 -21.01 -14.56 12.44
N GLY A 225 -21.82 -15.24 11.65
CA GLY A 225 -23.26 -15.24 11.84
C GLY A 225 -23.94 -14.03 11.19
N TYR A 226 -23.57 -13.68 9.96
CA TYR A 226 -24.20 -12.59 9.24
C TYR A 226 -25.55 -13.01 8.67
N PRO A 227 -26.67 -12.32 9.01
CA PRO A 227 -27.98 -12.65 8.47
C PRO A 227 -28.14 -12.28 6.98
N THR A 228 -27.27 -11.44 6.47
CA THR A 228 -27.28 -10.96 5.07
C THR A 228 -25.88 -10.73 4.56
N THR A 229 -25.69 -10.84 3.24
CA THR A 229 -24.44 -10.52 2.54
C THR A 229 -24.33 -9.06 2.13
N LEU A 230 -25.43 -8.27 2.28
CA LEU A 230 -25.53 -6.92 1.71
C LEU A 230 -24.64 -5.88 2.41
N ALA A 231 -24.48 -5.99 3.73
CA ALA A 231 -23.70 -5.02 4.50
C ALA A 231 -22.97 -5.67 5.69
N PRO A 232 -21.93 -6.49 5.43
CA PRO A 232 -21.16 -7.06 6.52
C PRO A 232 -20.35 -5.97 7.23
N GLN A 233 -20.62 -5.77 8.53
CA GLN A 233 -19.93 -4.81 9.39
C GLN A 233 -19.56 -5.48 10.72
N LEU A 234 -18.46 -5.05 11.32
CA LEU A 234 -18.15 -5.33 12.71
C LEU A 234 -18.95 -4.33 13.54
N ASP A 235 -20.05 -4.78 14.13
CA ASP A 235 -20.72 -4.01 15.18
C ASP A 235 -19.84 -4.09 16.43
N LEU A 236 -19.28 -2.98 16.82
CA LEU A 236 -18.49 -2.80 18.03
C LEU A 236 -19.39 -2.41 19.21
#